data_6c08b867c6aeeae98b44933865da9ed9
#
_entry.id   6c08b867c6aeeae98b44933865da9ed9
#
_cell.length_a   1.000
_cell.length_b   1.000
_cell.length_c   1.000
_cell.angle_alpha   90.00
_cell.angle_beta   90.00
_cell.angle_gamma   90.00
#
_symmetry.space_group_name_H-M   'P 1'
#
loop_
_entity.id
_entity.type
_entity.pdbx_description
1 polymer ?
#
loop_
_entity_poly.entity_id
_entity_poly.type
_entity_poly.pdbx_seq_one_letter_code
_entity_poly.pdbx_strand_id
1 'polypeptide(L)'
;MAAFDEMLPEVSGLRRPYEAYDRWLKEQDPARLTQKMQDAERVFRKTGITFAVYGEQEASERLIPFDIVPRILSGQEWRRLTQGIEQRVQALNAFLDDIYHRQEILRAGRVPRELVAKNEAFLPEMIGVRPPAGVYTHIIGVDIVRISENEFYVLEDNARTPSGVSYMLENRETMMQLFPELFQKIKVRPVENYPQLLRQSLAAVRPQSAKGAPTIAVLTPGSYNSAYFEHAFLADQMGVQLVEGQDLRVVDGHVAMRTTEGYKQIDVLYRRVDDNFLDPLTFRPDSALGVPGIMDVYRAGNITIANAPGTGIADDKAIYSYMPEIVEFYTGRKAILGNIPTWRCSEPDSLKYVLEHISELVIKEVHGSGGYGMLVGPAATKKECQEFAKKLQAKPSNYIAQPTLALSTCPILTEKGLSPRHVDLRPYVLVSDRIQIVPGGLTRVALKEGSLVVNSSQGGGTKDTWVLDD
;
A
#
# COMPACT_ATOMS: atom_id res chain seq x y z
N MET A 1 24.18 8.53 11.07
CA MET A 1 24.76 8.16 9.77
C MET A 1 24.15 9.03 8.72
N ALA A 2 24.91 9.48 7.71
CA ALA A 2 24.36 10.18 6.56
C ALA A 2 23.38 9.22 5.81
N ALA A 3 22.28 9.75 5.28
CA ALA A 3 21.34 8.96 4.50
C ALA A 3 21.97 8.55 3.16
N PHE A 4 21.66 7.37 2.67
CA PHE A 4 22.10 6.92 1.35
C PHE A 4 21.38 7.72 0.25
N ASP A 5 22.13 8.47 -0.56
CA ASP A 5 21.58 9.14 -1.74
C ASP A 5 21.48 8.16 -2.90
N GLU A 6 20.29 8.00 -3.47
CA GLU A 6 20.03 7.00 -4.52
C GLU A 6 20.55 7.44 -5.89
N MET A 7 20.88 8.71 -6.08
CA MET A 7 21.48 9.22 -7.30
C MET A 7 22.98 9.44 -7.14
N LEU A 8 23.40 10.11 -6.07
CA LEU A 8 24.78 10.58 -5.83
C LEU A 8 25.30 10.16 -4.45
N PRO A 9 25.44 8.86 -4.16
CA PRO A 9 25.99 8.43 -2.88
C PRO A 9 27.45 8.91 -2.73
N GLU A 10 27.80 9.33 -1.50
CA GLU A 10 29.10 9.95 -1.20
C GLU A 10 30.30 9.05 -1.58
N VAL A 11 30.16 7.73 -1.47
CA VAL A 11 31.25 6.77 -1.67
C VAL A 11 31.43 6.39 -3.13
N SER A 12 30.35 6.21 -3.89
CA SER A 12 30.40 5.67 -5.26
C SER A 12 30.16 6.69 -6.36
N GLY A 13 29.84 7.93 -6.00
CA GLY A 13 29.51 8.97 -6.99
C GLY A 13 28.19 8.66 -7.72
N LEU A 14 28.06 9.13 -8.96
CA LEU A 14 26.82 8.94 -9.73
C LEU A 14 26.55 7.45 -9.97
N ARG A 15 25.38 6.98 -9.51
CA ARG A 15 24.98 5.59 -9.73
C ARG A 15 24.61 5.34 -11.18
N ARG A 16 25.06 4.18 -11.69
CA ARG A 16 24.86 3.75 -13.09
C ARG A 16 23.41 3.89 -13.60
N PRO A 17 22.34 3.56 -12.86
CA PRO A 17 20.96 3.73 -13.34
C PRO A 17 20.62 5.20 -13.67
N TYR A 18 21.30 6.15 -13.06
CA TYR A 18 21.04 7.58 -13.26
C TYR A 18 21.91 8.22 -14.36
N GLU A 19 22.92 7.53 -14.91
CA GLU A 19 23.87 8.13 -15.87
C GLU A 19 23.20 8.75 -17.11
N ALA A 20 22.19 8.08 -17.67
CA ALA A 20 21.50 8.59 -18.85
C ALA A 20 20.62 9.81 -18.52
N TYR A 21 19.96 9.77 -17.34
CA TYR A 21 19.15 10.86 -16.84
C TYR A 21 20.02 12.08 -16.46
N ASP A 22 21.15 11.89 -15.79
CA ASP A 22 22.08 12.95 -15.39
C ASP A 22 22.66 13.68 -16.59
N ARG A 23 23.05 12.94 -17.65
CA ARG A 23 23.53 13.57 -18.92
C ARG A 23 22.45 14.45 -19.52
N TRP A 24 21.23 13.96 -19.63
CA TRP A 24 20.12 14.73 -20.15
C TRP A 24 19.83 15.95 -19.27
N LEU A 25 19.85 15.80 -17.94
CA LEU A 25 19.55 16.87 -16.99
C LEU A 25 20.56 18.02 -17.08
N LYS A 26 21.84 17.73 -17.25
CA LYS A 26 22.90 18.72 -17.43
C LYS A 26 22.79 19.55 -18.72
N GLU A 27 22.07 19.01 -19.71
CA GLU A 27 21.80 19.71 -20.98
C GLU A 27 20.56 20.62 -20.89
N GLN A 28 19.78 20.54 -19.79
CA GLN A 28 18.54 21.30 -19.67
C GLN A 28 18.78 22.71 -19.13
N ASP A 29 18.03 23.66 -19.68
CA ASP A 29 17.91 25.00 -19.10
C ASP A 29 17.11 24.94 -17.80
N PRO A 30 17.62 25.47 -16.67
CA PRO A 30 16.89 25.54 -15.40
C PRO A 30 15.50 26.20 -15.52
N ALA A 31 15.37 27.24 -16.35
CA ALA A 31 14.08 27.89 -16.59
C ALA A 31 13.10 26.97 -17.26
N ARG A 32 13.52 26.11 -18.19
CA ARG A 32 12.70 25.09 -18.82
C ARG A 32 12.23 24.04 -17.79
N LEU A 33 13.11 23.59 -16.91
CA LEU A 33 12.73 22.63 -15.86
C LEU A 33 11.70 23.22 -14.89
N THR A 34 11.88 24.48 -14.49
CA THR A 34 10.91 25.21 -13.67
C THR A 34 9.53 25.30 -14.36
N GLN A 35 9.54 25.61 -15.67
CA GLN A 35 8.29 25.64 -16.46
C GLN A 35 7.63 24.25 -16.50
N LYS A 36 8.41 23.18 -16.71
CA LYS A 36 7.87 21.80 -16.70
C LYS A 36 7.30 21.39 -15.36
N MET A 37 7.89 21.84 -14.25
CA MET A 37 7.31 21.60 -12.92
C MET A 37 5.95 22.29 -12.75
N GLN A 38 5.81 23.53 -13.24
CA GLN A 38 4.52 24.24 -13.24
C GLN A 38 3.51 23.58 -14.18
N ASP A 39 3.95 23.04 -15.32
CA ASP A 39 3.11 22.29 -16.24
C ASP A 39 2.61 21.01 -15.59
N ALA A 40 3.46 20.27 -14.85
CA ALA A 40 3.07 19.10 -14.08
C ALA A 40 1.98 19.43 -13.05
N GLU A 41 2.16 20.52 -12.28
CA GLU A 41 1.16 20.95 -11.31
C GLU A 41 -0.19 21.26 -11.98
N ARG A 42 -0.14 21.90 -13.17
CA ARG A 42 -1.38 22.17 -13.95
C ARG A 42 -2.05 20.90 -14.43
N VAL A 43 -1.29 19.89 -14.88
CA VAL A 43 -1.83 18.58 -15.26
C VAL A 43 -2.52 17.93 -14.07
N PHE A 44 -1.85 17.82 -12.92
CA PHE A 44 -2.40 17.24 -11.69
C PHE A 44 -3.68 17.93 -11.24
N ARG A 45 -3.68 19.28 -11.29
CA ARG A 45 -4.88 20.08 -10.95
C ARG A 45 -6.04 19.82 -11.93
N LYS A 46 -5.76 19.76 -13.22
CA LYS A 46 -6.78 19.54 -14.26
C LYS A 46 -7.37 18.12 -14.19
N THR A 47 -6.54 17.12 -13.91
CA THR A 47 -6.97 15.73 -13.77
C THR A 47 -7.73 15.50 -12.45
N GLY A 48 -7.60 16.43 -11.49
CA GLY A 48 -8.24 16.29 -10.18
C GLY A 48 -7.54 15.27 -9.28
N ILE A 49 -6.21 15.15 -9.41
CA ILE A 49 -5.40 14.25 -8.59
C ILE A 49 -5.28 14.84 -7.20
N THR A 50 -6.34 14.67 -6.42
CA THR A 50 -6.47 15.19 -5.08
C THR A 50 -6.51 14.06 -4.06
N PHE A 51 -6.12 14.38 -2.85
CA PHE A 51 -6.33 13.55 -1.68
C PHE A 51 -7.13 14.35 -0.65
N ALA A 52 -8.25 13.82 -0.22
CA ALA A 52 -9.04 14.48 0.81
C ALA A 52 -8.37 14.30 2.18
N VAL A 53 -7.99 15.41 2.80
CA VAL A 53 -7.46 15.42 4.17
C VAL A 53 -8.61 15.81 5.10
N TYR A 54 -8.98 14.90 5.99
CA TYR A 54 -9.95 15.19 7.05
C TYR A 54 -9.22 15.85 8.22
N GLY A 55 -9.37 17.16 8.37
CA GLY A 55 -8.85 17.95 9.48
C GLY A 55 -9.98 18.67 10.21
N GLU A 56 -9.66 19.28 11.36
CA GLU A 56 -10.59 19.74 12.39
C GLU A 56 -11.69 20.76 11.97
N GLN A 57 -11.70 21.31 10.77
CA GLN A 57 -12.74 22.31 10.39
C GLN A 57 -13.35 22.22 9.01
N GLU A 58 -12.72 21.60 8.00
CA GLU A 58 -13.34 21.35 6.67
C GLU A 58 -12.54 20.28 5.91
N ALA A 59 -13.23 19.37 5.23
CA ALA A 59 -12.58 18.45 4.29
C ALA A 59 -11.96 19.27 3.14
N SER A 60 -10.65 19.47 3.16
CA SER A 60 -9.96 20.18 2.10
C SER A 60 -9.33 19.17 1.14
N GLU A 61 -9.75 19.20 -0.11
CA GLU A 61 -9.01 18.51 -1.17
C GLU A 61 -7.67 19.20 -1.39
N ARG A 62 -6.59 18.45 -1.23
CA ARG A 62 -5.23 18.92 -1.53
C ARG A 62 -4.69 18.19 -2.74
N LEU A 63 -4.10 18.96 -3.65
CA LEU A 63 -3.26 18.38 -4.70
C LEU A 63 -2.10 17.66 -4.05
N ILE A 64 -1.77 16.47 -4.55
CA ILE A 64 -0.54 15.78 -4.18
C ILE A 64 0.61 16.44 -4.95
N PRO A 65 1.60 17.03 -4.28
CA PRO A 65 2.74 17.63 -4.98
C PRO A 65 3.52 16.56 -5.76
N PHE A 66 3.77 16.84 -7.02
CA PHE A 66 4.52 15.96 -7.91
C PHE A 66 5.89 16.53 -8.22
N ASP A 67 6.93 15.73 -8.06
CA ASP A 67 8.30 16.07 -8.42
C ASP A 67 8.69 15.40 -9.74
N ILE A 68 9.24 16.21 -10.67
CA ILE A 68 9.60 15.80 -12.03
C ILE A 68 10.93 15.02 -12.13
N VAL A 69 11.65 14.87 -11.03
CA VAL A 69 12.88 14.05 -10.98
C VAL A 69 12.51 12.61 -10.64
N PRO A 70 12.69 11.64 -11.56
CA PRO A 70 12.26 10.28 -11.29
C PRO A 70 13.17 9.58 -10.27
N ARG A 71 12.61 8.60 -9.54
CA ARG A 71 13.40 7.60 -8.83
C ARG A 71 13.72 6.46 -9.78
N ILE A 72 15.01 6.12 -9.93
CA ILE A 72 15.45 5.13 -10.92
C ILE A 72 16.07 3.92 -10.24
N LEU A 73 15.52 2.74 -10.55
CA LEU A 73 15.97 1.43 -10.12
C LEU A 73 16.49 0.64 -11.33
N SER A 74 17.60 -0.07 -11.16
CA SER A 74 18.06 -1.01 -12.19
C SER A 74 17.17 -2.26 -12.25
N GLY A 75 17.18 -2.97 -13.38
CA GLY A 75 16.49 -4.23 -13.51
C GLY A 75 16.98 -5.28 -12.52
N GLN A 76 18.25 -5.26 -12.12
CA GLN A 76 18.82 -6.15 -11.13
C GLN A 76 18.28 -5.85 -9.71
N GLU A 77 18.22 -4.58 -9.30
CA GLU A 77 17.61 -4.17 -8.03
C GLU A 77 16.13 -4.59 -7.98
N TRP A 78 15.42 -4.34 -9.08
CA TRP A 78 14.02 -4.71 -9.19
C TRP A 78 13.78 -6.21 -9.09
N ARG A 79 14.58 -7.03 -9.75
CA ARG A 79 14.47 -8.49 -9.63
C ARG A 79 14.65 -8.98 -8.19
N ARG A 80 15.63 -8.43 -7.47
CA ARG A 80 15.85 -8.76 -6.06
C ARG A 80 14.66 -8.37 -5.17
N LEU A 81 14.10 -7.18 -5.40
CA LEU A 81 12.90 -6.73 -4.69
C LEU A 81 11.72 -7.64 -4.97
N THR A 82 11.44 -7.95 -6.24
CA THR A 82 10.30 -8.75 -6.64
C THR A 82 10.37 -10.17 -6.10
N GLN A 83 11.54 -10.81 -6.08
CA GLN A 83 11.72 -12.13 -5.47
C GLN A 83 11.35 -12.14 -3.98
N GLY A 84 11.75 -11.12 -3.24
CA GLY A 84 11.42 -11.01 -1.82
C GLY A 84 9.96 -10.66 -1.56
N ILE A 85 9.37 -9.81 -2.41
CA ILE A 85 7.95 -9.46 -2.35
C ILE A 85 7.09 -10.69 -2.67
N GLU A 86 7.43 -11.44 -3.72
CA GLU A 86 6.70 -12.66 -4.11
C GLU A 86 6.69 -13.69 -2.98
N GLN A 87 7.86 -13.97 -2.37
CA GLN A 87 7.99 -14.85 -1.22
C GLN A 87 7.09 -14.39 -0.05
N ARG A 88 7.11 -13.10 0.24
CA ARG A 88 6.34 -12.50 1.32
C ARG A 88 4.83 -12.61 1.09
N VAL A 89 4.37 -12.27 -0.09
CA VAL A 89 2.96 -12.31 -0.48
C VAL A 89 2.41 -13.74 -0.50
N GLN A 90 3.22 -14.69 -0.95
CA GLN A 90 2.90 -16.12 -0.88
C GLN A 90 2.71 -16.56 0.58
N ALA A 91 3.61 -16.15 1.47
CA ALA A 91 3.52 -16.47 2.89
C ALA A 91 2.32 -15.80 3.57
N LEU A 92 1.99 -14.53 3.21
CA LEU A 92 0.82 -13.83 3.72
C LEU A 92 -0.50 -14.54 3.35
N ASN A 93 -0.67 -14.95 2.10
CA ASN A 93 -1.86 -15.69 1.68
C ASN A 93 -1.96 -17.05 2.40
N ALA A 94 -0.84 -17.77 2.56
CA ALA A 94 -0.80 -19.03 3.31
C ALA A 94 -1.11 -18.81 4.81
N PHE A 95 -0.61 -17.75 5.42
CA PHE A 95 -0.93 -17.35 6.79
C PHE A 95 -2.42 -17.08 6.99
N LEU A 96 -3.04 -16.33 6.07
CA LEU A 96 -4.47 -16.04 6.11
C LEU A 96 -5.31 -17.32 5.95
N ASP A 97 -4.96 -18.20 5.02
CA ASP A 97 -5.64 -19.49 4.90
C ASP A 97 -5.52 -20.30 6.19
N ASP A 98 -4.32 -20.36 6.78
CA ASP A 98 -4.09 -21.17 7.98
C ASP A 98 -4.83 -20.66 9.22
N ILE A 99 -4.83 -19.35 9.48
CA ILE A 99 -5.47 -18.79 10.69
C ILE A 99 -6.99 -18.94 10.68
N TYR A 100 -7.62 -18.98 9.50
CA TYR A 100 -9.06 -19.20 9.35
C TYR A 100 -9.45 -20.69 9.23
N HIS A 101 -8.46 -21.61 9.14
CA HIS A 101 -8.73 -23.06 9.01
C HIS A 101 -7.96 -23.87 10.04
N ARG A 102 -6.71 -24.27 9.70
CA ARG A 102 -5.94 -25.25 10.47
C ARG A 102 -5.25 -24.67 11.69
N GLN A 103 -4.89 -23.41 11.66
CA GLN A 103 -4.14 -22.70 12.71
C GLN A 103 -2.81 -23.40 13.08
N GLU A 104 -2.11 -23.95 12.07
CA GLU A 104 -0.87 -24.71 12.29
C GLU A 104 0.25 -23.85 12.86
N ILE A 105 0.42 -22.63 12.36
CA ILE A 105 1.44 -21.69 12.85
C ILE A 105 1.19 -21.31 14.32
N LEU A 106 -0.07 -21.17 14.73
CA LEU A 106 -0.48 -20.87 16.10
C LEU A 106 -0.24 -22.08 17.02
N ARG A 107 -0.55 -23.30 16.55
CA ARG A 107 -0.26 -24.54 17.28
C ARG A 107 1.24 -24.78 17.45
N ALA A 108 2.03 -24.42 16.44
CA ALA A 108 3.47 -24.50 16.47
C ALA A 108 4.12 -23.42 17.36
N GLY A 109 3.35 -22.48 17.91
CA GLY A 109 3.85 -21.40 18.77
C GLY A 109 4.74 -20.38 18.07
N ARG A 110 4.72 -20.33 16.71
CA ARG A 110 5.50 -19.37 15.92
C ARG A 110 4.89 -17.97 15.97
N VAL A 111 3.57 -17.88 16.05
CA VAL A 111 2.81 -16.66 16.27
C VAL A 111 1.91 -16.88 17.49
N PRO A 112 1.88 -15.98 18.47
CA PRO A 112 1.02 -16.13 19.65
C PRO A 112 -0.46 -16.18 19.24
N ARG A 113 -1.19 -17.20 19.76
CA ARG A 113 -2.62 -17.35 19.47
C ARG A 113 -3.43 -16.11 19.85
N GLU A 114 -3.11 -15.47 20.95
CA GLU A 114 -3.83 -14.29 21.45
C GLU A 114 -3.67 -13.09 20.51
N LEU A 115 -2.54 -12.97 19.82
CA LEU A 115 -2.28 -11.92 18.86
C LEU A 115 -3.25 -11.97 17.67
N VAL A 116 -3.68 -13.17 17.28
CA VAL A 116 -4.68 -13.38 16.22
C VAL A 116 -6.08 -13.31 16.80
N ALA A 117 -6.38 -14.06 17.85
CA ALA A 117 -7.72 -14.21 18.39
C ALA A 117 -8.32 -12.94 19.02
N LYS A 118 -7.46 -12.03 19.52
CA LYS A 118 -7.87 -10.73 20.09
C LYS A 118 -7.73 -9.57 19.12
N ASN A 119 -7.30 -9.83 17.88
CA ASN A 119 -7.16 -8.80 16.86
C ASN A 119 -8.53 -8.41 16.32
N GLU A 120 -8.84 -7.13 16.34
CA GLU A 120 -10.13 -6.60 15.84
C GLU A 120 -10.34 -6.84 14.33
N ALA A 121 -9.25 -7.02 13.58
CA ALA A 121 -9.32 -7.35 12.15
C ALA A 121 -9.44 -8.86 11.87
N PHE A 122 -9.35 -9.73 12.88
CA PHE A 122 -9.68 -11.14 12.76
C PHE A 122 -11.20 -11.31 12.78
N LEU A 123 -11.75 -11.84 11.69
CA LEU A 123 -13.19 -12.04 11.56
C LEU A 123 -13.57 -13.48 11.84
N PRO A 124 -14.21 -13.78 13.01
CA PRO A 124 -14.72 -15.13 13.30
C PRO A 124 -15.65 -15.67 12.20
N GLU A 125 -16.35 -14.79 11.50
CA GLU A 125 -17.26 -15.07 10.39
C GLU A 125 -16.58 -15.72 9.20
N MET A 126 -15.24 -15.59 9.11
CA MET A 126 -14.43 -16.19 8.06
C MET A 126 -13.86 -17.57 8.43
N ILE A 127 -14.03 -18.03 9.68
CA ILE A 127 -13.55 -19.35 10.09
C ILE A 127 -14.24 -20.44 9.25
N GLY A 128 -13.44 -21.25 8.57
CA GLY A 128 -13.90 -22.30 7.67
C GLY A 128 -14.39 -21.84 6.29
N VAL A 129 -14.41 -20.54 6.03
CA VAL A 129 -14.78 -19.98 4.72
C VAL A 129 -13.54 -19.90 3.83
N ARG A 130 -13.57 -20.59 2.70
CA ARG A 130 -12.48 -20.53 1.72
C ARG A 130 -12.87 -19.62 0.57
N PRO A 131 -12.10 -18.56 0.31
CA PRO A 131 -12.32 -17.69 -0.84
C PRO A 131 -12.30 -18.45 -2.17
N PRO A 132 -13.04 -18.02 -3.19
CA PRO A 132 -12.88 -18.54 -4.54
C PRO A 132 -11.40 -18.50 -4.98
N ALA A 133 -10.94 -19.51 -5.70
CA ALA A 133 -9.55 -19.74 -6.07
C ALA A 133 -8.54 -19.84 -4.89
N GLY A 134 -8.99 -19.80 -3.62
CA GLY A 134 -8.13 -19.86 -2.43
C GLY A 134 -7.26 -18.62 -2.22
N VAL A 135 -7.58 -17.50 -2.84
CA VAL A 135 -6.83 -16.24 -2.71
C VAL A 135 -7.53 -15.31 -1.74
N TYR A 136 -6.80 -14.88 -0.70
CA TYR A 136 -7.29 -13.90 0.29
C TYR A 136 -6.94 -12.48 -0.10
N THR A 137 -5.67 -12.22 -0.37
CA THR A 137 -5.19 -10.89 -0.78
C THR A 137 -4.91 -10.88 -2.27
N HIS A 138 -5.81 -10.28 -3.03
CA HIS A 138 -5.71 -10.16 -4.50
C HIS A 138 -4.86 -8.98 -4.94
N ILE A 139 -4.91 -7.90 -4.15
CA ILE A 139 -4.14 -6.67 -4.38
C ILE A 139 -3.41 -6.32 -3.10
N ILE A 140 -2.09 -6.16 -3.17
CA ILE A 140 -1.25 -5.80 -2.03
C ILE A 140 -0.33 -4.65 -2.41
N GLY A 141 -0.23 -3.67 -1.52
CA GLY A 141 0.81 -2.64 -1.56
C GLY A 141 1.83 -2.91 -0.46
N VAL A 142 3.08 -3.13 -0.81
CA VAL A 142 4.16 -3.39 0.17
C VAL A 142 5.02 -2.15 0.30
N ASP A 143 5.00 -1.51 1.48
CA ASP A 143 5.82 -0.32 1.70
C ASP A 143 7.25 -0.72 1.99
N ILE A 144 8.19 -0.23 1.19
CA ILE A 144 9.60 -0.58 1.23
C ILE A 144 10.45 0.67 1.42
N VAL A 145 11.41 0.58 2.32
CA VAL A 145 12.42 1.60 2.53
C VAL A 145 13.80 1.06 2.19
N ARG A 146 14.67 1.94 1.72
CA ARG A 146 16.07 1.64 1.43
C ARG A 146 16.95 2.38 2.42
N ILE A 147 18.01 1.76 2.91
CA ILE A 147 18.95 2.37 3.86
C ILE A 147 20.39 2.38 3.36
N SER A 148 20.70 1.51 2.39
CA SER A 148 21.99 1.48 1.72
C SER A 148 21.84 1.00 0.28
N GLU A 149 22.93 0.86 -0.46
CA GLU A 149 22.89 0.43 -1.86
C GLU A 149 22.17 -0.92 -2.05
N ASN A 150 22.36 -1.85 -1.12
CA ASN A 150 21.85 -3.22 -1.25
C ASN A 150 20.85 -3.63 -0.17
N GLU A 151 20.46 -2.72 0.72
CA GLU A 151 19.60 -3.03 1.85
C GLU A 151 18.24 -2.36 1.74
N PHE A 152 17.23 -3.21 1.57
CA PHE A 152 15.83 -2.84 1.52
C PHE A 152 15.09 -3.55 2.66
N TYR A 153 14.20 -2.82 3.31
CA TYR A 153 13.36 -3.34 4.37
C TYR A 153 11.89 -3.08 4.06
N VAL A 154 11.05 -4.03 4.41
CA VAL A 154 9.60 -3.80 4.40
C VAL A 154 9.24 -2.99 5.63
N LEU A 155 8.49 -1.92 5.44
CA LEU A 155 7.98 -1.04 6.49
C LEU A 155 6.61 -1.48 6.99
N GLU A 156 5.72 -1.85 6.05
CA GLU A 156 4.38 -2.37 6.31
C GLU A 156 3.81 -3.09 5.08
N ASP A 157 2.83 -3.95 5.33
CA ASP A 157 2.02 -4.58 4.30
C ASP A 157 0.62 -3.95 4.29
N ASN A 158 0.12 -3.61 3.10
CA ASN A 158 -1.23 -3.11 2.92
C ASN A 158 -2.01 -4.14 2.10
N ALA A 159 -2.75 -5.01 2.78
CA ALA A 159 -3.39 -6.20 2.21
C ALA A 159 -4.92 -6.17 2.31
N ARG A 160 -5.50 -5.14 2.94
CA ARG A 160 -6.96 -4.94 3.04
C ARG A 160 -7.49 -4.12 1.87
N THR A 161 -7.17 -2.84 1.82
CA THR A 161 -7.60 -1.90 0.77
C THR A 161 -6.46 -0.98 0.35
N PRO A 162 -5.37 -1.50 -0.27
CA PRO A 162 -4.22 -0.69 -0.67
C PRO A 162 -4.65 0.42 -1.64
N SER A 163 -4.07 1.61 -1.50
CA SER A 163 -4.32 2.79 -2.33
C SER A 163 -3.03 3.35 -2.89
N GLY A 164 -3.16 4.23 -3.89
CA GLY A 164 -2.08 5.00 -4.48
C GLY A 164 -1.61 4.52 -5.84
N VAL A 165 -2.22 3.47 -6.39
CA VAL A 165 -1.86 2.98 -7.73
C VAL A 165 -2.25 3.97 -8.83
N SER A 166 -3.35 4.70 -8.66
CA SER A 166 -3.74 5.76 -9.58
C SER A 166 -2.66 6.84 -9.67
N TYR A 167 -2.06 7.20 -8.53
CA TYR A 167 -0.98 8.19 -8.52
C TYR A 167 0.30 7.66 -9.19
N MET A 168 0.62 6.38 -9.06
CA MET A 168 1.70 5.77 -9.81
C MET A 168 1.48 5.89 -11.33
N LEU A 169 0.27 5.62 -11.80
CA LEU A 169 -0.09 5.68 -13.22
C LEU A 169 -0.07 7.12 -13.74
N GLU A 170 -0.67 8.04 -13.01
CA GLU A 170 -0.70 9.46 -13.35
C GLU A 170 0.69 10.12 -13.31
N ASN A 171 1.56 9.70 -12.38
CA ASN A 171 2.95 10.12 -12.35
C ASN A 171 3.66 9.75 -13.66
N ARG A 172 3.51 8.49 -14.11
CA ARG A 172 4.08 7.99 -15.35
C ARG A 172 3.53 8.71 -16.57
N GLU A 173 2.22 8.85 -16.66
CA GLU A 173 1.55 9.56 -17.77
C GLU A 173 2.02 11.01 -17.86
N THR A 174 2.10 11.70 -16.72
CA THR A 174 2.61 13.08 -16.66
C THR A 174 4.05 13.17 -17.11
N MET A 175 4.92 12.25 -16.68
CA MET A 175 6.32 12.23 -17.13
C MET A 175 6.44 11.96 -18.63
N MET A 176 5.63 11.07 -19.19
CA MET A 176 5.61 10.79 -20.63
C MET A 176 5.14 11.99 -21.45
N GLN A 177 4.15 12.74 -20.95
CA GLN A 177 3.68 13.97 -21.60
C GLN A 177 4.70 15.11 -21.53
N LEU A 178 5.37 15.27 -20.39
CA LEU A 178 6.32 16.37 -20.18
C LEU A 178 7.69 16.13 -20.83
N PHE A 179 8.15 14.88 -20.85
CA PHE A 179 9.50 14.49 -21.26
C PHE A 179 9.51 13.26 -22.18
N PRO A 180 8.78 13.28 -23.31
CA PRO A 180 8.71 12.12 -24.22
C PRO A 180 10.08 11.71 -24.74
N GLU A 181 11.00 12.66 -24.88
CA GLU A 181 12.38 12.42 -25.31
C GLU A 181 13.19 11.55 -24.36
N LEU A 182 12.85 11.54 -23.05
CA LEU A 182 13.49 10.66 -22.07
C LEU A 182 13.10 9.20 -22.29
N PHE A 183 11.83 8.93 -22.54
CA PHE A 183 11.33 7.57 -22.77
C PHE A 183 11.77 6.98 -24.12
N GLN A 184 12.19 7.83 -25.05
CA GLN A 184 12.84 7.38 -26.28
C GLN A 184 14.30 6.94 -26.05
N LYS A 185 15.00 7.61 -25.12
CA LYS A 185 16.42 7.37 -24.83
C LYS A 185 16.65 6.35 -23.72
N ILE A 186 15.76 6.29 -22.74
CA ILE A 186 15.86 5.44 -21.56
C ILE A 186 14.76 4.38 -21.62
N LYS A 187 15.15 3.11 -21.62
CA LYS A 187 14.21 1.99 -21.64
C LYS A 187 13.62 1.77 -20.25
N VAL A 188 12.52 2.45 -19.98
CA VAL A 188 11.76 2.32 -18.74
C VAL A 188 10.67 1.25 -18.94
N ARG A 189 10.56 0.29 -18.01
CA ARG A 189 9.50 -0.72 -18.07
C ARG A 189 8.13 -0.09 -17.90
N PRO A 190 7.12 -0.55 -18.69
CA PRO A 190 5.79 0.02 -18.68
C PRO A 190 5.02 -0.33 -17.39
N VAL A 191 4.22 0.60 -16.90
CA VAL A 191 3.26 0.40 -15.81
C VAL A 191 1.80 0.64 -16.24
N GLU A 192 1.62 1.20 -17.43
CA GLU A 192 0.34 1.67 -17.98
C GLU A 192 -0.66 0.53 -18.19
N ASN A 193 -0.16 -0.70 -18.30
CA ASN A 193 -0.97 -1.91 -18.42
C ASN A 193 -1.55 -2.42 -17.10
N TYR A 194 -1.28 -1.76 -15.97
CA TYR A 194 -1.78 -2.16 -14.66
C TYR A 194 -3.30 -2.38 -14.61
N PRO A 195 -4.16 -1.49 -15.14
CA PRO A 195 -5.62 -1.71 -15.09
C PRO A 195 -6.06 -2.97 -15.83
N GLN A 196 -5.40 -3.28 -16.95
CA GLN A 196 -5.67 -4.51 -17.71
C GLN A 196 -5.22 -5.75 -16.93
N LEU A 197 -4.04 -5.70 -16.29
CA LEU A 197 -3.52 -6.79 -15.45
C LEU A 197 -4.42 -7.00 -14.23
N LEU A 198 -4.89 -5.93 -13.58
CA LEU A 198 -5.84 -6.00 -12.47
C LEU A 198 -7.15 -6.66 -12.91
N ARG A 199 -7.74 -6.22 -14.03
CA ARG A 199 -8.94 -6.84 -14.58
C ARG A 199 -8.75 -8.33 -14.88
N GLN A 200 -7.61 -8.71 -15.48
CA GLN A 200 -7.29 -10.11 -15.76
C GLN A 200 -7.13 -10.94 -14.48
N SER A 201 -6.44 -10.38 -13.48
CA SER A 201 -6.24 -11.01 -12.18
C SER A 201 -7.58 -11.23 -11.46
N LEU A 202 -8.45 -10.23 -11.45
CA LEU A 202 -9.80 -10.34 -10.90
C LEU A 202 -10.66 -11.35 -11.66
N ALA A 203 -10.57 -11.39 -12.99
CA ALA A 203 -11.29 -12.37 -13.79
C ALA A 203 -10.82 -13.82 -13.55
N ALA A 204 -9.54 -14.01 -13.26
CA ALA A 204 -8.96 -15.34 -12.99
C ALA A 204 -9.47 -15.95 -11.67
N VAL A 205 -9.87 -15.12 -10.72
CA VAL A 205 -10.40 -15.56 -9.41
C VAL A 205 -11.93 -15.58 -9.35
N ARG A 206 -12.61 -15.61 -10.48
CA ARG A 206 -14.07 -15.71 -10.53
C ARG A 206 -14.60 -16.94 -9.78
N PRO A 207 -15.81 -16.89 -9.19
CA PRO A 207 -16.42 -18.05 -8.57
C PRO A 207 -16.73 -19.12 -9.62
N GLN A 208 -16.79 -20.38 -9.19
CA GLN A 208 -17.09 -21.51 -10.10
C GLN A 208 -18.49 -21.42 -10.71
N SER A 209 -19.42 -20.74 -10.04
CA SER A 209 -20.78 -20.49 -10.53
C SER A 209 -20.84 -19.51 -11.70
N ALA A 210 -19.79 -18.71 -11.94
CA ALA A 210 -19.75 -17.74 -13.02
C ALA A 210 -19.68 -18.42 -14.41
N LYS A 211 -20.60 -18.04 -15.29
CA LYS A 211 -20.68 -18.57 -16.66
C LYS A 211 -20.04 -17.58 -17.65
N GLY A 212 -19.06 -18.04 -18.39
CA GLY A 212 -18.38 -17.20 -19.40
C GLY A 212 -17.43 -16.17 -18.79
N ALA A 213 -17.34 -14.98 -19.40
CA ALA A 213 -16.56 -13.86 -18.87
C ALA A 213 -17.24 -13.29 -17.63
N PRO A 214 -16.54 -13.14 -16.48
CA PRO A 214 -17.16 -12.67 -15.26
C PRO A 214 -17.54 -11.18 -15.35
N THR A 215 -18.65 -10.83 -14.72
CA THR A 215 -19.00 -9.43 -14.46
C THR A 215 -18.21 -8.95 -13.23
N ILE A 216 -17.36 -7.96 -13.43
CA ILE A 216 -16.55 -7.31 -12.39
C ILE A 216 -17.11 -5.92 -12.09
N ALA A 217 -17.15 -5.55 -10.82
CA ALA A 217 -17.50 -4.20 -10.39
C ALA A 217 -16.57 -3.72 -9.27
N VAL A 218 -16.41 -2.40 -9.14
CA VAL A 218 -15.70 -1.74 -8.03
C VAL A 218 -16.73 -1.20 -7.06
N LEU A 219 -16.71 -1.70 -5.81
CA LEU A 219 -17.56 -1.19 -4.73
C LEU A 219 -16.86 -0.04 -4.01
N THR A 220 -17.42 1.16 -4.11
CA THR A 220 -16.95 2.36 -3.42
C THR A 220 -17.87 2.75 -2.27
N PRO A 221 -17.34 3.33 -1.17
CA PRO A 221 -18.18 3.96 -0.14
C PRO A 221 -18.70 5.34 -0.55
N GLY A 222 -18.41 5.80 -1.78
CA GLY A 222 -18.89 7.06 -2.33
C GLY A 222 -17.86 8.20 -2.26
N SER A 223 -18.29 9.37 -2.74
CA SER A 223 -17.46 10.55 -2.99
C SER A 223 -16.84 11.18 -1.74
N TYR A 224 -17.32 10.87 -0.56
CA TYR A 224 -16.73 11.34 0.70
C TYR A 224 -15.48 10.58 1.11
N ASN A 225 -15.14 9.47 0.43
CA ASN A 225 -13.92 8.72 0.73
C ASN A 225 -12.69 9.45 0.16
N SER A 226 -11.61 9.54 0.94
CA SER A 226 -10.36 10.20 0.54
C SER A 226 -9.72 9.61 -0.73
N ALA A 227 -9.97 8.34 -1.03
CA ALA A 227 -9.45 7.63 -2.19
C ALA A 227 -10.49 7.50 -3.33
N TYR A 228 -11.60 8.26 -3.30
CA TYR A 228 -12.66 8.14 -4.30
C TYR A 228 -12.17 8.38 -5.74
N PHE A 229 -11.24 9.33 -5.93
CA PHE A 229 -10.58 9.52 -7.22
C PHE A 229 -10.01 8.19 -7.76
N GLU A 230 -9.26 7.45 -6.92
CA GLU A 230 -8.69 6.16 -7.32
C GLU A 230 -9.76 5.12 -7.65
N HIS A 231 -10.87 5.08 -6.90
CA HIS A 231 -11.95 4.13 -7.16
C HIS A 231 -12.59 4.36 -8.54
N ALA A 232 -12.90 5.61 -8.85
CA ALA A 232 -13.45 6.02 -10.13
C ALA A 232 -12.46 5.80 -11.28
N PHE A 233 -11.21 6.22 -11.08
CA PHE A 233 -10.11 6.05 -12.03
C PHE A 233 -9.92 4.57 -12.41
N LEU A 234 -9.81 3.68 -11.42
CA LEU A 234 -9.60 2.26 -11.70
C LEU A 234 -10.80 1.60 -12.36
N ALA A 235 -12.03 1.95 -11.98
CA ALA A 235 -13.23 1.44 -12.62
C ALA A 235 -13.28 1.85 -14.11
N ASP A 236 -12.98 3.11 -14.40
CA ASP A 236 -12.92 3.63 -15.78
C ASP A 236 -11.82 2.93 -16.59
N GLN A 237 -10.59 2.90 -16.08
CA GLN A 237 -9.44 2.30 -16.77
C GLN A 237 -9.58 0.79 -17.00
N MET A 238 -10.26 0.06 -16.11
CA MET A 238 -10.60 -1.36 -16.30
C MET A 238 -11.80 -1.56 -17.23
N GLY A 239 -12.59 -0.52 -17.50
CA GLY A 239 -13.86 -0.63 -18.23
C GLY A 239 -14.89 -1.47 -17.45
N VAL A 240 -15.00 -1.27 -16.13
CA VAL A 240 -15.97 -1.94 -15.25
C VAL A 240 -16.84 -0.93 -14.52
N GLN A 241 -17.94 -1.41 -13.92
CA GLN A 241 -18.86 -0.52 -13.22
C GLN A 241 -18.29 -0.08 -11.87
N LEU A 242 -18.43 1.21 -11.55
CA LEU A 242 -18.30 1.75 -10.21
C LEU A 242 -19.68 1.72 -9.56
N VAL A 243 -19.80 1.08 -8.39
CA VAL A 243 -21.07 0.89 -7.69
C VAL A 243 -20.95 1.27 -6.23
N GLU A 244 -22.02 1.76 -5.64
CA GLU A 244 -22.17 1.93 -4.20
C GLU A 244 -23.07 0.82 -3.64
N GLY A 245 -23.09 0.62 -2.31
CA GLY A 245 -23.89 -0.42 -1.67
C GLY A 245 -25.39 -0.34 -2.03
N GLN A 246 -25.93 0.87 -2.19
CA GLN A 246 -27.32 1.10 -2.59
C GLN A 246 -27.69 0.64 -4.01
N ASP A 247 -26.69 0.48 -4.89
CA ASP A 247 -26.87 -0.01 -6.26
C ASP A 247 -26.95 -1.52 -6.32
N LEU A 248 -26.60 -2.19 -5.22
CA LEU A 248 -26.46 -3.63 -5.12
C LEU A 248 -27.54 -4.24 -4.25
N ARG A 249 -27.89 -5.49 -4.56
CA ARG A 249 -28.73 -6.34 -3.73
C ARG A 249 -28.46 -7.82 -3.97
N VAL A 250 -28.84 -8.64 -3.00
CA VAL A 250 -28.85 -10.09 -3.16
C VAL A 250 -30.15 -10.52 -3.82
N VAL A 251 -30.05 -11.26 -4.93
CA VAL A 251 -31.15 -11.81 -5.69
C VAL A 251 -30.80 -13.27 -6.01
N ASP A 252 -31.65 -14.21 -5.63
CA ASP A 252 -31.52 -15.65 -5.92
C ASP A 252 -30.14 -16.22 -5.55
N GLY A 253 -29.58 -15.79 -4.40
CA GLY A 253 -28.28 -16.25 -3.91
C GLY A 253 -27.07 -15.66 -4.65
N HIS A 254 -27.25 -14.59 -5.42
CA HIS A 254 -26.21 -13.85 -6.11
C HIS A 254 -26.27 -12.35 -5.77
N VAL A 255 -25.14 -11.66 -5.82
CA VAL A 255 -25.12 -10.20 -5.78
C VAL A 255 -25.40 -9.67 -7.19
N ALA A 256 -26.33 -8.74 -7.27
CA ALA A 256 -26.71 -8.11 -8.54
C ALA A 256 -26.72 -6.59 -8.41
N MET A 257 -26.27 -5.91 -9.46
CA MET A 257 -26.39 -4.46 -9.61
C MET A 257 -27.66 -4.09 -10.37
N ARG A 258 -28.25 -2.98 -9.98
CA ARG A 258 -29.40 -2.39 -10.68
C ARG A 258 -28.92 -1.71 -11.97
N THR A 259 -29.56 -2.04 -13.08
CA THR A 259 -29.36 -1.41 -14.40
C THR A 259 -30.69 -0.93 -14.98
N THR A 260 -30.66 -0.22 -16.09
CA THR A 260 -31.86 0.19 -16.83
C THR A 260 -32.65 -1.00 -17.41
N GLU A 261 -32.00 -2.14 -17.59
CA GLU A 261 -32.59 -3.38 -18.12
C GLU A 261 -33.00 -4.39 -17.02
N GLY A 262 -32.86 -3.99 -15.74
CA GLY A 262 -33.14 -4.86 -14.59
C GLY A 262 -31.87 -5.13 -13.76
N TYR A 263 -31.80 -6.32 -13.14
CA TYR A 263 -30.69 -6.73 -12.30
C TYR A 263 -29.67 -7.52 -13.10
N LYS A 264 -28.39 -7.11 -13.02
CA LYS A 264 -27.26 -7.83 -13.62
C LYS A 264 -26.36 -8.41 -12.53
N GLN A 265 -26.16 -9.74 -12.57
CA GLN A 265 -25.29 -10.44 -11.62
C GLN A 265 -23.86 -9.90 -11.67
N ILE A 266 -23.24 -9.80 -10.50
CA ILE A 266 -21.81 -9.52 -10.30
C ILE A 266 -21.15 -10.81 -9.81
N ASP A 267 -20.07 -11.20 -10.47
CA ASP A 267 -19.28 -12.39 -10.13
C ASP A 267 -18.06 -12.04 -9.28
N VAL A 268 -17.43 -10.87 -9.53
CA VAL A 268 -16.26 -10.41 -8.80
C VAL A 268 -16.46 -8.96 -8.37
N LEU A 269 -16.35 -8.73 -7.07
CA LEU A 269 -16.48 -7.41 -6.46
C LEU A 269 -15.12 -6.94 -5.93
N TYR A 270 -14.51 -5.96 -6.59
CA TYR A 270 -13.35 -5.26 -6.06
C TYR A 270 -13.82 -4.21 -5.06
N ARG A 271 -13.73 -4.54 -3.77
CA ARG A 271 -14.22 -3.67 -2.72
C ARG A 271 -13.21 -2.61 -2.29
N ARG A 272 -13.72 -1.41 -2.06
CA ARG A 272 -13.03 -0.29 -1.40
C ARG A 272 -13.73 0.10 -0.10
N VAL A 273 -14.62 -0.76 0.39
CA VAL A 273 -15.35 -0.66 1.66
C VAL A 273 -14.70 -1.56 2.68
N ASP A 274 -14.48 -1.07 3.89
CA ASP A 274 -13.90 -1.86 4.99
C ASP A 274 -14.85 -2.97 5.45
N ASP A 275 -14.28 -4.02 6.04
CA ASP A 275 -15.00 -5.22 6.47
C ASP A 275 -16.24 -4.90 7.33
N ASN A 276 -16.10 -4.02 8.32
CA ASN A 276 -17.18 -3.65 9.23
C ASN A 276 -18.40 -3.03 8.55
N PHE A 277 -18.23 -2.47 7.35
CA PHE A 277 -19.30 -1.82 6.59
C PHE A 277 -19.82 -2.68 5.44
N LEU A 278 -19.21 -3.85 5.18
CA LEU A 278 -19.49 -4.66 3.99
C LEU A 278 -20.87 -5.30 3.99
N ASP A 279 -21.34 -5.79 5.14
CA ASP A 279 -22.65 -6.45 5.30
C ASP A 279 -23.31 -6.04 6.61
N PRO A 280 -24.38 -5.23 6.56
CA PRO A 280 -25.09 -4.81 7.79
C PRO A 280 -25.80 -5.95 8.53
N LEU A 281 -26.03 -7.10 7.89
CA LEU A 281 -26.62 -8.27 8.57
C LEU A 281 -25.58 -9.11 9.34
N THR A 282 -24.30 -8.96 8.98
CA THR A 282 -23.20 -9.74 9.57
C THR A 282 -22.34 -8.88 10.50
N PHE A 283 -22.07 -7.63 10.14
CA PHE A 283 -21.16 -6.73 10.85
C PHE A 283 -21.93 -5.58 11.51
N ARG A 284 -21.73 -4.36 11.00
CA ARG A 284 -22.31 -3.13 11.54
C ARG A 284 -23.73 -2.91 11.04
N PRO A 285 -24.78 -3.06 11.88
CA PRO A 285 -26.18 -2.99 11.43
C PRO A 285 -26.62 -1.60 10.93
N ASP A 286 -25.89 -0.55 11.27
CA ASP A 286 -26.13 0.83 10.80
C ASP A 286 -25.37 1.18 9.51
N SER A 287 -24.68 0.21 8.89
CA SER A 287 -23.95 0.45 7.65
C SER A 287 -24.90 0.63 6.46
N ALA A 288 -24.75 1.78 5.78
CA ALA A 288 -25.38 2.06 4.49
C ALA A 288 -24.41 1.86 3.31
N LEU A 289 -23.15 1.48 3.57
CA LEU A 289 -22.08 1.41 2.54
C LEU A 289 -21.97 0.01 1.92
N GLY A 290 -22.48 -0.99 2.60
CA GLY A 290 -22.37 -2.38 2.17
C GLY A 290 -23.65 -2.93 1.56
N VAL A 291 -23.69 -4.25 1.41
CA VAL A 291 -24.78 -4.99 0.76
C VAL A 291 -25.36 -5.99 1.75
N PRO A 292 -26.62 -5.85 2.19
CA PRO A 292 -27.24 -6.80 3.10
C PRO A 292 -27.23 -8.23 2.54
N GLY A 293 -26.67 -9.19 3.31
CA GLY A 293 -26.59 -10.60 2.95
C GLY A 293 -25.46 -10.98 1.99
N ILE A 294 -24.53 -10.09 1.68
CA ILE A 294 -23.40 -10.39 0.79
C ILE A 294 -22.50 -11.50 1.38
N MET A 295 -22.36 -11.57 2.71
CA MET A 295 -21.56 -12.60 3.35
C MET A 295 -22.14 -14.01 3.19
N ASP A 296 -23.44 -14.16 3.08
CA ASP A 296 -24.06 -15.46 2.79
C ASP A 296 -23.79 -15.88 1.34
N VAL A 297 -23.86 -14.95 0.40
CA VAL A 297 -23.49 -15.18 -1.01
C VAL A 297 -22.01 -15.57 -1.13
N TYR A 298 -21.15 -14.90 -0.35
CA TYR A 298 -19.72 -15.18 -0.31
C TYR A 298 -19.40 -16.57 0.27
N ARG A 299 -20.03 -16.93 1.40
CA ARG A 299 -19.91 -18.27 2.01
C ARG A 299 -20.42 -19.38 1.10
N ALA A 300 -21.44 -19.10 0.30
CA ALA A 300 -21.93 -20.02 -0.72
C ALA A 300 -20.98 -20.17 -1.94
N GLY A 301 -19.93 -19.36 -2.03
CA GLY A 301 -18.97 -19.38 -3.15
C GLY A 301 -19.53 -18.80 -4.45
N ASN A 302 -20.55 -17.95 -4.38
CA ASN A 302 -21.23 -17.37 -5.53
C ASN A 302 -20.73 -15.99 -5.93
N ILE A 303 -19.80 -15.42 -5.18
CA ILE A 303 -19.13 -14.16 -5.50
C ILE A 303 -17.67 -14.21 -5.02
N THR A 304 -16.77 -13.60 -5.74
CA THR A 304 -15.43 -13.28 -5.26
C THR A 304 -15.40 -11.83 -4.74
N ILE A 305 -14.93 -11.64 -3.51
CA ILE A 305 -14.68 -10.32 -2.92
C ILE A 305 -13.17 -10.11 -2.85
N ALA A 306 -12.65 -9.13 -3.54
CA ALA A 306 -11.23 -8.80 -3.59
C ALA A 306 -10.95 -7.45 -2.86
N ASN A 307 -10.09 -7.34 -1.81
CA ASN A 307 -9.53 -8.46 -1.09
C ASN A 307 -10.60 -9.13 -0.21
N ALA A 308 -10.38 -10.39 0.13
CA ALA A 308 -11.32 -11.16 0.95
C ALA A 308 -11.60 -10.46 2.30
N PRO A 309 -12.80 -10.62 2.88
CA PRO A 309 -13.05 -10.21 4.25
C PRO A 309 -12.05 -10.84 5.22
N GLY A 310 -11.65 -10.11 6.25
CA GLY A 310 -10.70 -10.58 7.26
C GLY A 310 -9.22 -10.50 6.89
N THR A 311 -8.87 -9.94 5.72
CA THR A 311 -7.46 -9.71 5.34
C THR A 311 -6.81 -8.56 6.10
N GLY A 312 -7.59 -7.73 6.79
CA GLY A 312 -7.07 -6.62 7.59
C GLY A 312 -6.07 -7.05 8.68
N ILE A 313 -6.10 -8.31 9.12
CA ILE A 313 -5.11 -8.83 10.06
C ILE A 313 -3.68 -8.85 9.47
N ALA A 314 -3.55 -8.91 8.16
CA ALA A 314 -2.25 -8.82 7.48
C ALA A 314 -1.67 -7.40 7.47
N ASP A 315 -2.51 -6.36 7.67
CA ASP A 315 -2.08 -4.96 7.80
C ASP A 315 -1.59 -4.64 9.23
N ASP A 316 -1.81 -5.56 10.18
CA ASP A 316 -1.52 -5.35 11.59
C ASP A 316 -0.03 -5.29 11.88
N LYS A 317 0.41 -4.22 12.55
CA LYS A 317 1.84 -3.98 12.83
C LYS A 317 2.44 -4.96 13.85
N ALA A 318 1.61 -5.57 14.69
CA ALA A 318 2.09 -6.62 15.59
C ALA A 318 2.27 -7.94 14.81
N ILE A 319 1.37 -8.28 13.91
CA ILE A 319 1.52 -9.41 12.96
C ILE A 319 2.73 -9.17 12.04
N TYR A 320 2.90 -7.96 11.52
CA TYR A 320 4.07 -7.58 10.74
C TYR A 320 5.38 -7.95 11.46
N SER A 321 5.47 -7.76 12.76
CA SER A 321 6.69 -8.08 13.53
C SER A 321 7.06 -9.58 13.50
N TYR A 322 6.12 -10.47 13.16
CA TYR A 322 6.33 -11.92 13.00
C TYR A 322 6.50 -12.34 11.53
N MET A 323 6.54 -11.41 10.59
CA MET A 323 6.64 -11.77 9.16
C MET A 323 7.87 -12.62 8.79
N PRO A 324 9.07 -12.42 9.39
CA PRO A 324 10.19 -13.31 9.12
C PRO A 324 9.88 -14.77 9.48
N GLU A 325 9.24 -15.01 10.63
CA GLU A 325 8.82 -16.34 11.10
C GLU A 325 7.69 -16.92 10.24
N ILE A 326 6.72 -16.07 9.83
CA ILE A 326 5.63 -16.44 8.94
C ILE A 326 6.18 -16.88 7.57
N VAL A 327 7.11 -16.10 7.00
CA VAL A 327 7.77 -16.44 5.73
C VAL A 327 8.51 -17.77 5.85
N GLU A 328 9.34 -17.94 6.90
CA GLU A 328 10.10 -19.18 7.09
C GLU A 328 9.18 -20.38 7.29
N PHE A 329 8.09 -20.24 8.04
CA PHE A 329 7.15 -21.33 8.33
C PHE A 329 6.46 -21.86 7.07
N TYR A 330 5.94 -20.97 6.21
CA TYR A 330 5.18 -21.39 5.01
C TYR A 330 6.04 -21.64 3.78
N THR A 331 7.21 -21.01 3.66
CA THR A 331 8.09 -21.18 2.49
C THR A 331 9.27 -22.10 2.73
N GLY A 332 9.56 -22.47 3.99
CA GLY A 332 10.74 -23.25 4.38
C GLY A 332 12.06 -22.51 4.15
N ARG A 333 12.04 -21.21 3.90
CA ARG A 333 13.23 -20.39 3.60
C ARG A 333 13.19 -19.09 4.40
N LYS A 334 14.37 -18.59 4.77
CA LYS A 334 14.48 -17.26 5.38
C LYS A 334 13.95 -16.17 4.45
N ALA A 335 13.42 -15.11 5.04
CA ALA A 335 12.92 -13.96 4.31
C ALA A 335 14.06 -13.30 3.50
N ILE A 336 13.81 -13.07 2.20
CA ILE A 336 14.72 -12.35 1.29
C ILE A 336 14.72 -10.85 1.62
N LEU A 337 13.53 -10.28 1.86
CA LEU A 337 13.39 -8.91 2.36
C LEU A 337 13.20 -8.94 3.87
N GLY A 338 14.07 -8.22 4.57
CA GLY A 338 13.98 -8.07 6.02
C GLY A 338 12.84 -7.16 6.44
N ASN A 339 12.39 -7.34 7.68
CA ASN A 339 11.57 -6.36 8.37
C ASN A 339 12.46 -5.36 9.09
N ILE A 340 11.96 -4.16 9.32
CA ILE A 340 12.59 -3.25 10.28
C ILE A 340 12.54 -3.91 11.67
N PRO A 341 13.65 -3.93 12.44
CA PRO A 341 13.64 -4.41 13.82
C PRO A 341 12.49 -3.75 14.59
N THR A 342 11.68 -4.56 15.26
CA THR A 342 10.45 -4.08 15.88
C THR A 342 10.34 -4.62 17.29
N TRP A 343 10.25 -3.71 18.26
CA TRP A 343 9.96 -4.02 19.66
C TRP A 343 8.45 -4.01 19.87
N ARG A 344 7.91 -5.11 20.36
CA ARG A 344 6.51 -5.25 20.73
C ARG A 344 6.33 -4.77 22.16
N CYS A 345 5.68 -3.64 22.37
CA CYS A 345 5.51 -3.08 23.71
C CYS A 345 4.64 -3.95 24.63
N SER A 346 3.93 -4.94 24.10
CA SER A 346 3.23 -5.99 24.88
C SER A 346 4.19 -6.90 25.66
N GLU A 347 5.45 -6.96 25.28
CA GLU A 347 6.51 -7.74 25.95
C GLU A 347 7.21 -6.88 26.99
N PRO A 348 7.30 -7.33 28.28
CA PRO A 348 7.83 -6.49 29.35
C PRO A 348 9.24 -5.96 29.10
N ASP A 349 10.14 -6.78 28.56
CA ASP A 349 11.52 -6.37 28.29
C ASP A 349 11.60 -5.37 27.14
N SER A 350 10.79 -5.57 26.08
CA SER A 350 10.66 -4.64 24.97
C SER A 350 10.09 -3.30 25.44
N LEU A 351 9.05 -3.32 26.27
CA LEU A 351 8.45 -2.08 26.83
C LEU A 351 9.47 -1.31 27.65
N LYS A 352 10.22 -1.98 28.53
CA LYS A 352 11.27 -1.34 29.34
C LYS A 352 12.30 -0.65 28.44
N TYR A 353 12.82 -1.35 27.45
CA TYR A 353 13.77 -0.79 26.48
C TYR A 353 13.19 0.43 25.76
N VAL A 354 11.95 0.34 25.27
CA VAL A 354 11.28 1.42 24.55
C VAL A 354 11.09 2.65 25.42
N LEU A 355 10.71 2.49 26.69
CA LEU A 355 10.56 3.62 27.62
C LEU A 355 11.91 4.30 27.94
N GLU A 356 13.00 3.54 28.02
CA GLU A 356 14.35 4.07 28.24
C GLU A 356 14.89 4.83 27.01
N HIS A 357 14.47 4.44 25.78
CA HIS A 357 14.99 4.97 24.51
C HIS A 357 13.94 5.73 23.70
N ILE A 358 12.85 6.16 24.32
CA ILE A 358 11.68 6.75 23.63
C ILE A 358 12.04 7.92 22.70
N SER A 359 13.06 8.71 23.04
CA SER A 359 13.55 9.84 22.24
C SER A 359 14.35 9.44 21.00
N GLU A 360 14.68 8.16 20.84
CA GLU A 360 15.49 7.63 19.73
C GLU A 360 14.66 6.80 18.76
N LEU A 361 13.46 6.42 19.14
CA LEU A 361 12.62 5.45 18.47
C LEU A 361 11.42 6.11 17.75
N VAL A 362 10.90 5.40 16.76
CA VAL A 362 9.60 5.67 16.15
C VAL A 362 8.59 4.71 16.78
N ILE A 363 7.58 5.25 17.46
CA ILE A 363 6.55 4.46 18.12
C ILE A 363 5.24 4.62 17.37
N LYS A 364 4.55 3.50 17.13
CA LYS A 364 3.35 3.44 16.30
C LYS A 364 2.25 2.67 17.01
N GLU A 365 1.01 3.10 16.82
CA GLU A 365 -0.15 2.27 17.18
C GLU A 365 -0.25 1.05 16.26
N VAL A 366 -0.58 -0.11 16.85
CA VAL A 366 -0.69 -1.40 16.13
C VAL A 366 -1.72 -1.32 15.01
N HIS A 367 -2.89 -0.76 15.30
CA HIS A 367 -4.01 -0.63 14.34
C HIS A 367 -4.05 0.73 13.62
N GLY A 368 -3.11 1.65 13.92
CA GLY A 368 -3.05 2.97 13.33
C GLY A 368 -2.62 2.95 11.85
N SER A 369 -3.17 3.85 11.04
CA SER A 369 -2.82 4.07 9.65
C SER A 369 -2.58 5.55 9.35
N GLY A 370 -1.94 5.87 8.21
CA GLY A 370 -1.75 7.27 7.76
C GLY A 370 -0.81 8.11 8.64
N GLY A 371 -0.04 7.51 9.57
CA GLY A 371 0.86 8.22 10.47
C GLY A 371 0.17 8.89 11.67
N TYR A 372 -1.11 8.65 11.89
CA TYR A 372 -1.81 9.09 13.10
C TYR A 372 -1.43 8.18 14.28
N GLY A 373 -1.40 8.74 15.50
CA GLY A 373 -1.03 7.99 16.70
C GLY A 373 0.45 7.56 16.79
N MET A 374 1.33 8.24 16.05
CA MET A 374 2.77 7.95 15.96
C MET A 374 3.58 9.00 16.74
N LEU A 375 4.67 8.55 17.39
CA LEU A 375 5.71 9.40 17.94
C LEU A 375 7.02 9.18 17.17
N VAL A 376 7.60 10.24 16.62
CA VAL A 376 8.96 10.23 16.09
C VAL A 376 9.87 10.85 17.16
N GLY A 377 10.48 9.99 18.00
CA GLY A 377 11.24 10.41 19.18
C GLY A 377 12.27 11.50 18.93
N PRO A 378 13.15 11.39 17.89
CA PRO A 378 14.13 12.43 17.60
C PRO A 378 13.56 13.81 17.23
N ALA A 379 12.31 13.86 16.75
CA ALA A 379 11.63 15.10 16.40
C ALA A 379 10.69 15.61 17.52
N ALA A 380 10.47 14.79 18.55
CA ALA A 380 9.53 15.08 19.63
C ALA A 380 10.17 15.89 20.76
N THR A 381 9.38 16.72 21.38
CA THR A 381 9.78 17.42 22.62
C THR A 381 9.81 16.47 23.81
N LYS A 382 10.56 16.82 24.86
CA LYS A 382 10.56 16.04 26.10
C LYS A 382 9.16 15.84 26.70
N LYS A 383 8.29 16.85 26.57
CA LYS A 383 6.90 16.77 27.04
C LYS A 383 6.09 15.73 26.26
N GLU A 384 6.18 15.75 24.94
CA GLU A 384 5.51 14.77 24.07
C GLU A 384 5.99 13.35 24.36
N CYS A 385 7.29 13.14 24.53
CA CYS A 385 7.85 11.84 24.93
C CYS A 385 7.27 11.38 26.28
N GLN A 386 7.17 12.27 27.28
CA GLN A 386 6.60 11.93 28.59
C GLN A 386 5.10 11.60 28.52
N GLU A 387 4.34 12.34 27.72
CA GLU A 387 2.92 12.06 27.51
C GLU A 387 2.72 10.73 26.80
N PHE A 388 3.57 10.44 25.79
CA PHE A 388 3.51 9.19 25.07
C PHE A 388 3.94 7.99 25.91
N ALA A 389 4.95 8.15 26.79
CA ALA A 389 5.36 7.13 27.74
C ALA A 389 4.20 6.71 28.67
N LYS A 390 3.35 7.65 29.10
CA LYS A 390 2.13 7.33 29.89
C LYS A 390 1.13 6.50 29.08
N LYS A 391 0.96 6.79 27.78
CA LYS A 391 0.09 6.00 26.88
C LYS A 391 0.62 4.58 26.71
N LEU A 392 1.93 4.43 26.53
CA LEU A 392 2.60 3.12 26.44
C LEU A 392 2.38 2.28 27.70
N GLN A 393 2.58 2.86 28.88
CA GLN A 393 2.37 2.18 30.15
C GLN A 393 0.90 1.81 30.39
N ALA A 394 -0.04 2.65 29.93
CA ALA A 394 -1.48 2.40 30.12
C ALA A 394 -2.01 1.28 29.21
N LYS A 395 -1.53 1.16 27.98
CA LYS A 395 -1.97 0.17 27.00
C LYS A 395 -0.78 -0.34 26.16
N PRO A 396 0.17 -1.10 26.73
CA PRO A 396 1.39 -1.50 26.01
C PRO A 396 1.11 -2.35 24.77
N SER A 397 0.08 -3.19 24.80
CA SER A 397 -0.29 -4.04 23.65
C SER A 397 -0.75 -3.27 22.40
N ASN A 398 -1.08 -1.99 22.57
CA ASN A 398 -1.52 -1.14 21.46
C ASN A 398 -0.36 -0.51 20.67
N TYR A 399 0.90 -0.79 21.05
CA TYR A 399 2.06 -0.11 20.48
C TYR A 399 3.18 -1.06 20.10
N ILE A 400 3.87 -0.68 19.02
CA ILE A 400 5.19 -1.17 18.64
C ILE A 400 6.19 -0.01 18.57
N ALA A 401 7.46 -0.32 18.68
CA ALA A 401 8.53 0.64 18.44
C ALA A 401 9.55 0.11 17.44
N GLN A 402 10.13 1.01 16.67
CA GLN A 402 11.13 0.73 15.65
C GLN A 402 12.29 1.71 15.77
N PRO A 403 13.52 1.36 15.35
CA PRO A 403 14.61 2.32 15.32
C PRO A 403 14.30 3.41 14.29
N THR A 404 14.79 4.61 14.56
CA THR A 404 14.80 5.67 13.53
C THR A 404 15.82 5.29 12.47
N LEU A 405 15.35 4.95 11.28
CA LEU A 405 16.21 4.62 10.16
C LEU A 405 16.57 5.87 9.35
N ALA A 406 17.82 5.96 8.92
CA ALA A 406 18.21 6.90 7.91
C ALA A 406 17.71 6.40 6.55
N LEU A 407 16.45 6.72 6.21
CA LEU A 407 15.86 6.39 4.92
C LEU A 407 16.71 6.97 3.79
N SER A 408 16.83 6.26 2.67
CA SER A 408 17.49 6.81 1.48
C SER A 408 16.86 8.13 1.03
N THR A 409 17.65 8.91 0.32
CA THR A 409 17.18 10.13 -0.33
C THR A 409 17.21 9.99 -1.84
N CYS A 410 16.29 10.66 -2.51
CA CYS A 410 16.35 10.98 -3.93
C CYS A 410 16.34 12.49 -4.11
N PRO A 411 16.99 13.03 -5.14
CA PRO A 411 16.91 14.45 -5.42
C PRO A 411 15.48 14.82 -5.83
N ILE A 412 15.04 16.00 -5.40
CA ILE A 412 13.89 16.72 -5.93
C ILE A 412 14.33 18.04 -6.54
N LEU A 413 13.53 18.55 -7.46
CA LEU A 413 13.78 19.87 -8.02
C LEU A 413 13.22 20.94 -7.08
N THR A 414 14.08 21.86 -6.66
CA THR A 414 13.72 23.03 -5.83
C THR A 414 14.17 24.31 -6.51
N GLU A 415 13.75 25.47 -5.99
CA GLU A 415 14.24 26.78 -6.47
C GLU A 415 15.78 26.91 -6.40
N LYS A 416 16.43 26.16 -5.52
CA LYS A 416 17.88 26.14 -5.33
C LYS A 416 18.58 25.06 -6.18
N GLY A 417 17.87 24.39 -7.06
CA GLY A 417 18.33 23.22 -7.81
C GLY A 417 17.94 21.89 -7.16
N LEU A 418 18.71 20.83 -7.45
CA LEU A 418 18.46 19.51 -6.89
C LEU A 418 18.78 19.49 -5.39
N SER A 419 17.85 18.94 -4.62
CA SER A 419 18.00 18.79 -3.16
C SER A 419 17.57 17.39 -2.73
N PRO A 420 18.36 16.68 -1.90
CA PRO A 420 18.01 15.34 -1.44
C PRO A 420 16.80 15.38 -0.50
N ARG A 421 15.89 14.42 -0.66
CA ARG A 421 14.72 14.23 0.21
C ARG A 421 14.50 12.75 0.45
N HIS A 422 14.07 12.41 1.66
CA HIS A 422 13.75 11.02 2.02
C HIS A 422 12.59 10.49 1.19
N VAL A 423 12.72 9.22 0.81
CA VAL A 423 11.74 8.51 -0.03
C VAL A 423 11.43 7.13 0.52
N ASP A 424 10.24 6.66 0.21
CA ASP A 424 9.87 5.24 0.29
C ASP A 424 9.30 4.76 -1.05
N LEU A 425 8.96 3.48 -1.13
CA LEU A 425 8.42 2.85 -2.34
C LEU A 425 7.26 1.94 -1.96
N ARG A 426 6.15 2.07 -2.66
CA ARG A 426 5.03 1.11 -2.62
C ARG A 426 4.87 0.42 -3.96
N PRO A 427 5.51 -0.74 -4.18
CA PRO A 427 5.15 -1.65 -5.27
C PRO A 427 3.74 -2.20 -5.08
N TYR A 428 3.09 -2.54 -6.20
CA TYR A 428 1.77 -3.18 -6.21
C TYR A 428 1.87 -4.60 -6.76
N VAL A 429 1.22 -5.50 -6.04
CA VAL A 429 1.19 -6.94 -6.33
C VAL A 429 -0.23 -7.35 -6.64
N LEU A 430 -0.42 -8.08 -7.72
CA LEU A 430 -1.67 -8.71 -8.11
C LEU A 430 -1.52 -10.22 -7.93
N VAL A 431 -2.48 -10.82 -7.23
CA VAL A 431 -2.50 -12.24 -6.91
C VAL A 431 -3.76 -12.88 -7.45
N SER A 432 -3.58 -13.92 -8.22
CA SER A 432 -4.64 -14.77 -8.75
C SER A 432 -4.14 -16.23 -8.81
N ASP A 433 -4.16 -16.88 -9.94
CA ASP A 433 -3.47 -18.14 -10.23
C ASP A 433 -1.93 -17.98 -10.26
N ARG A 434 -1.47 -16.75 -10.33
CA ARG A 434 -0.06 -16.33 -10.27
C ARG A 434 0.10 -15.03 -9.49
N ILE A 435 1.33 -14.77 -9.06
CA ILE A 435 1.72 -13.49 -8.45
C ILE A 435 2.36 -12.62 -9.53
N GLN A 436 1.86 -11.41 -9.72
CA GLN A 436 2.37 -10.44 -10.69
C GLN A 436 2.73 -9.14 -9.96
N ILE A 437 3.94 -8.68 -10.14
CA ILE A 437 4.44 -7.42 -9.56
C ILE A 437 4.67 -6.45 -10.70
N VAL A 438 3.99 -5.31 -10.66
CA VAL A 438 4.10 -4.29 -11.70
C VAL A 438 5.48 -3.64 -11.61
N PRO A 439 6.21 -3.46 -12.73
CA PRO A 439 7.59 -2.96 -12.72
C PRO A 439 7.65 -1.45 -12.46
N GLY A 440 7.31 -1.05 -11.25
CA GLY A 440 7.22 0.31 -10.76
C GLY A 440 6.62 0.34 -9.37
N GLY A 441 6.16 1.49 -8.96
CA GLY A 441 5.52 1.69 -7.66
C GLY A 441 5.30 3.16 -7.38
N LEU A 442 4.53 3.45 -6.36
CA LEU A 442 4.40 4.80 -5.87
C LEU A 442 5.64 5.14 -5.02
N THR A 443 6.49 6.03 -5.49
CA THR A 443 7.50 6.67 -4.63
C THR A 443 6.89 7.87 -3.95
N ARG A 444 6.81 7.83 -2.60
CA ARG A 444 6.43 8.99 -1.79
C ARG A 444 7.70 9.73 -1.37
N VAL A 445 7.61 11.04 -1.28
CA VAL A 445 8.76 11.89 -0.97
C VAL A 445 8.43 12.90 0.13
N ALA A 446 9.33 13.02 1.12
CA ALA A 446 9.23 14.07 2.14
C ALA A 446 9.63 15.42 1.53
N LEU A 447 8.71 16.38 1.43
CA LEU A 447 8.99 17.67 0.80
C LEU A 447 9.82 18.59 1.69
N LYS A 448 9.63 18.47 3.02
CA LYS A 448 10.39 19.26 3.98
C LYS A 448 11.75 18.64 4.23
N GLU A 449 12.78 19.47 4.19
CA GLU A 449 14.17 19.06 4.44
C GLU A 449 14.31 18.41 5.83
N GLY A 450 15.00 17.25 5.85
CA GLY A 450 15.22 16.47 7.08
C GLY A 450 13.98 15.74 7.63
N SER A 451 12.81 15.89 7.02
CA SER A 451 11.61 15.16 7.45
C SER A 451 11.67 13.71 6.96
N LEU A 452 11.33 12.78 7.86
CA LEU A 452 11.13 11.35 7.54
C LEU A 452 9.68 11.03 7.17
N VAL A 453 8.79 12.03 7.22
CA VAL A 453 7.35 11.84 6.94
C VAL A 453 7.12 11.97 5.44
N VAL A 454 6.88 10.86 4.79
CA VAL A 454 6.65 10.77 3.32
C VAL A 454 5.16 10.66 2.96
N ASN A 455 4.28 10.40 3.93
CA ASN A 455 2.86 10.16 3.68
C ASN A 455 2.15 11.38 3.09
N SER A 456 1.42 11.17 2.00
CA SER A 456 0.64 12.23 1.33
C SER A 456 -0.40 12.88 2.23
N SER A 457 -1.01 12.12 3.16
CA SER A 457 -1.94 12.63 4.19
C SER A 457 -1.31 13.65 5.15
N GLN A 458 0.01 13.64 5.27
CA GLN A 458 0.77 14.56 6.13
C GLN A 458 1.62 15.56 5.33
N GLY A 459 1.29 15.77 4.06
CA GLY A 459 1.96 16.75 3.19
C GLY A 459 3.17 16.21 2.43
N GLY A 460 3.33 14.89 2.34
CA GLY A 460 4.30 14.28 1.43
C GLY A 460 3.89 14.44 -0.03
N GLY A 461 4.89 14.47 -0.92
CA GLY A 461 4.71 14.47 -2.37
C GLY A 461 4.93 13.09 -3.00
N THR A 462 4.91 13.08 -4.32
CA THR A 462 5.13 11.87 -5.11
C THR A 462 6.05 12.14 -6.29
N LYS A 463 6.68 11.08 -6.80
CA LYS A 463 7.50 11.10 -8.02
C LYS A 463 7.37 9.77 -8.78
N ASP A 464 7.62 9.81 -10.07
CA ASP A 464 7.59 8.60 -10.89
C ASP A 464 8.74 7.65 -10.53
N THR A 465 8.47 6.35 -10.55
CA THR A 465 9.43 5.28 -10.30
C THR A 465 9.76 4.57 -11.60
N TRP A 466 11.00 4.67 -12.04
CA TRP A 466 11.49 4.04 -13.26
C TRP A 466 12.25 2.76 -12.93
N VAL A 467 11.79 1.66 -13.46
CA VAL A 467 12.53 0.40 -13.47
C VAL A 467 13.12 0.24 -14.88
N LEU A 468 14.44 0.17 -14.96
CA LEU A 468 15.13 0.05 -16.24
C LEU A 468 15.16 -1.41 -16.71
N ASP A 469 15.19 -1.60 -18.03
CA ASP A 469 15.68 -2.84 -18.60
C ASP A 469 17.19 -2.95 -18.40
N ASP A 470 17.69 -4.18 -18.29
CA ASP A 470 19.14 -4.45 -18.12
C ASP A 470 19.94 -4.15 -19.39
#